data_37169d8daa9fff8387394902f8a83c3c
#
_entry.id   37169d8daa9fff8387394902f8a83c3c
#
_cell.length_a   1.000
_cell.length_b   1.000
_cell.length_c   1.000
_cell.angle_alpha   90.00
_cell.angle_beta   90.00
_cell.angle_gamma   90.00
#
_symmetry.space_group_name_H-M   'P 1'
#
loop_
_entity.id
_entity.type
_entity.pdbx_description
1 polymer ?
#
loop_
_entity_poly.entity_id
_entity_poly.type
_entity_poly.pdbx_seq_one_letter_code
_entity_poly.pdbx_strand_id
1 'polypeptide(L)'
;QVAPYQHSEERRGYANGYKSKTMRTRVGDITFAIPQVREGGFYPQALEKGLRSERALTLALAEMYVQGVSTRKVKAITEQLCGVSITSSAVSQAASQLDEELAKWRERPLGEYPFLFLDAYYEQVREDGQVRHLAVLVAVGVTPAGKREILGVSVSLSEHEVHWRAFLESLKQRGLGGVQLITSDDHAGLRAARLAVFGGL
;
A
#
# COMPACT_ATOMS: atom_id res chain seq x y z
N GLN A 1 13.96 -35.61 16.86
CA GLN A 1 14.24 -34.65 17.95
C GLN A 1 15.14 -35.31 18.98
N VAL A 2 16.26 -34.67 19.33
CA VAL A 2 17.18 -35.17 20.36
C VAL A 2 16.64 -34.72 21.75
N ALA A 3 16.53 -35.64 22.67
CA ALA A 3 16.05 -35.35 24.04
C ALA A 3 16.98 -34.37 24.79
N PRO A 4 16.47 -33.61 25.78
CA PRO A 4 17.31 -32.81 26.67
C PRO A 4 18.42 -33.67 27.28
N TYR A 5 19.64 -33.13 27.34
CA TYR A 5 20.84 -33.79 27.90
C TYR A 5 21.38 -35.00 27.14
N GLN A 6 20.78 -35.41 26.01
CA GLN A 6 21.30 -36.49 25.18
C GLN A 6 22.41 -35.95 24.23
N HIS A 7 23.61 -36.53 24.25
CA HIS A 7 24.66 -36.26 23.28
C HIS A 7 24.37 -36.97 21.96
N SER A 8 24.36 -36.24 20.86
CA SER A 8 24.15 -36.77 19.51
C SER A 8 24.96 -35.93 18.54
N GLU A 9 25.58 -36.55 17.53
CA GLU A 9 26.26 -35.88 16.44
C GLU A 9 25.33 -35.03 15.55
N GLU A 10 24.04 -35.31 15.59
CA GLU A 10 23.00 -34.54 14.87
C GLU A 10 22.62 -33.25 15.62
N ARG A 11 23.13 -32.99 16.79
CA ARG A 11 22.81 -31.81 17.58
C ARG A 11 23.43 -30.57 16.99
N ARG A 12 22.61 -29.67 16.43
CA ARG A 12 23.03 -28.45 15.74
C ARG A 12 23.20 -27.21 16.62
N GLY A 13 22.99 -27.31 17.94
CA GLY A 13 23.15 -26.21 18.88
C GLY A 13 22.64 -26.51 20.28
N TYR A 14 22.95 -25.62 21.21
CA TYR A 14 22.58 -25.71 22.62
C TYR A 14 21.61 -24.61 23.00
N ALA A 15 20.62 -24.94 23.82
CA ALA A 15 19.70 -23.95 24.36
C ALA A 15 20.45 -22.93 25.23
N ASN A 16 20.10 -21.66 25.10
CA ASN A 16 20.69 -20.53 25.83
C ASN A 16 19.59 -19.67 26.50
N GLY A 17 18.59 -20.34 27.08
CA GLY A 17 17.46 -19.70 27.73
C GLY A 17 16.45 -19.10 26.76
N TYR A 18 15.69 -18.12 27.24
CA TYR A 18 14.63 -17.46 26.49
C TYR A 18 14.78 -15.94 26.57
N LYS A 19 14.38 -15.27 25.51
CA LYS A 19 14.25 -13.82 25.46
C LYS A 19 12.78 -13.46 25.33
N SER A 20 12.27 -12.60 26.19
CA SER A 20 10.90 -12.11 26.10
C SER A 20 10.75 -11.17 24.89
N LYS A 21 9.65 -11.34 24.16
CA LYS A 21 9.23 -10.44 23.07
C LYS A 21 7.74 -10.15 23.22
N THR A 22 7.39 -8.92 23.50
CA THR A 22 5.99 -8.47 23.52
C THR A 22 5.60 -7.99 22.13
N MET A 23 4.48 -8.51 21.64
CA MET A 23 3.84 -8.08 20.38
C MET A 23 2.47 -7.49 20.67
N ARG A 24 2.19 -6.35 20.07
CA ARG A 24 0.85 -5.76 20.02
C ARG A 24 0.01 -6.48 18.98
N THR A 25 -1.13 -7.00 19.40
CA THR A 25 -2.04 -7.73 18.52
C THR A 25 -3.46 -7.16 18.63
N ARG A 26 -4.32 -7.55 17.69
CA ARG A 26 -5.76 -7.22 17.72
C ARG A 26 -6.52 -7.75 18.95
N VAL A 27 -5.91 -8.64 19.72
CA VAL A 27 -6.47 -9.18 20.96
C VAL A 27 -5.71 -8.73 22.22
N GLY A 28 -4.88 -7.70 22.09
CA GLY A 28 -4.06 -7.15 23.17
C GLY A 28 -2.57 -7.45 23.02
N ASP A 29 -1.81 -7.11 24.05
CA ASP A 29 -0.36 -7.37 24.09
C ASP A 29 -0.09 -8.81 24.49
N ILE A 30 0.65 -9.55 23.65
CA ILE A 30 1.05 -10.95 23.92
C ILE A 30 2.57 -11.00 24.08
N THR A 31 3.03 -11.56 25.21
CA THR A 31 4.45 -11.74 25.46
C THR A 31 4.87 -13.19 25.17
N PHE A 32 5.78 -13.35 24.21
CA PHE A 32 6.36 -14.63 23.82
C PHE A 32 7.72 -14.84 24.48
N ALA A 33 7.99 -16.05 24.93
CA ALA A 33 9.31 -16.51 25.36
C ALA A 33 10.04 -17.10 24.14
N ILE A 34 10.91 -16.32 23.51
CA ILE A 34 11.66 -16.73 22.32
C ILE A 34 12.88 -17.56 22.74
N PRO A 35 12.97 -18.85 22.36
CA PRO A 35 14.13 -19.67 22.66
C PRO A 35 15.40 -19.07 22.03
N GLN A 36 16.50 -19.08 22.81
CA GLN A 36 17.82 -18.67 22.30
C GLN A 36 18.71 -19.90 22.15
N VAL A 37 19.55 -19.89 21.15
CA VAL A 37 20.58 -20.92 20.92
C VAL A 37 21.97 -20.29 20.89
N ARG A 38 22.99 -21.00 21.36
CA ARG A 38 24.37 -20.49 21.41
C ARG A 38 25.00 -20.41 20.01
N GLU A 39 24.65 -21.36 19.15
CA GLU A 39 25.17 -21.47 17.78
C GLU A 39 24.00 -21.69 16.81
N GLY A 40 24.11 -21.17 15.57
CA GLY A 40 23.19 -21.50 14.50
C GLY A 40 21.84 -20.76 14.45
N GLY A 41 21.70 -19.61 15.08
CA GLY A 41 20.57 -18.68 14.96
C GLY A 41 19.17 -19.31 14.77
N PHE A 42 18.41 -19.50 15.86
CA PHE A 42 17.01 -19.96 15.80
C PHE A 42 16.06 -18.76 15.97
N TYR A 43 15.02 -18.71 15.15
CA TYR A 43 13.88 -17.81 15.35
C TYR A 43 12.57 -18.51 14.96
N PRO A 44 11.49 -18.42 15.77
CA PRO A 44 10.22 -19.08 15.46
C PRO A 44 9.64 -18.60 14.13
N GLN A 45 9.31 -19.52 13.23
CA GLN A 45 8.74 -19.20 11.91
C GLN A 45 7.38 -18.49 12.00
N ALA A 46 6.63 -18.70 13.07
CA ALA A 46 5.34 -18.06 13.30
C ALA A 46 5.45 -16.56 13.68
N LEU A 47 6.66 -16.07 13.95
CA LEU A 47 6.90 -14.68 14.35
C LEU A 47 7.85 -14.01 13.35
N GLU A 48 7.47 -12.85 12.87
CA GLU A 48 8.35 -12.05 12.02
C GLU A 48 9.44 -11.36 12.86
N LYS A 49 10.69 -11.49 12.40
CA LYS A 49 11.84 -10.87 13.04
C LYS A 49 11.77 -9.35 12.87
N GLY A 50 11.94 -8.60 13.96
CA GLY A 50 11.92 -7.14 13.94
C GLY A 50 10.54 -6.51 14.18
N LEU A 51 9.44 -7.18 13.91
CA LEU A 51 8.12 -6.61 14.13
C LEU A 51 7.71 -6.62 15.61
N ARG A 52 7.08 -5.54 16.05
CA ARG A 52 6.50 -5.35 17.39
C ARG A 52 4.98 -5.31 17.38
N SER A 53 4.37 -5.29 16.22
CA SER A 53 2.92 -5.29 16.02
C SER A 53 2.51 -6.37 15.04
N GLU A 54 1.33 -6.91 15.22
CA GLU A 54 0.72 -7.86 14.28
C GLU A 54 0.43 -7.17 12.95
N ARG A 55 0.67 -7.85 11.83
CA ARG A 55 0.38 -7.32 10.49
C ARG A 55 -1.09 -6.90 10.33
N ALA A 56 -2.01 -7.71 10.84
CA ALA A 56 -3.44 -7.40 10.76
C ALA A 56 -3.80 -6.12 11.51
N LEU A 57 -3.19 -5.85 12.67
CA LEU A 57 -3.36 -4.60 13.39
C LEU A 57 -2.79 -3.41 12.59
N THR A 58 -1.59 -3.56 12.03
CA THR A 58 -0.96 -2.52 11.21
C THR A 58 -1.80 -2.18 9.99
N LEU A 59 -2.34 -3.18 9.29
CA LEU A 59 -3.24 -2.98 8.15
C LEU A 59 -4.54 -2.29 8.55
N ALA A 60 -5.14 -2.67 9.69
CA ALA A 60 -6.36 -2.03 10.19
C ALA A 60 -6.12 -0.55 10.54
N LEU A 61 -4.96 -0.21 11.11
CA LEU A 61 -4.58 1.18 11.39
C LEU A 61 -4.41 2.00 10.10
N ALA A 62 -3.72 1.44 9.11
CA ALA A 62 -3.54 2.07 7.82
C ALA A 62 -4.88 2.28 7.10
N GLU A 63 -5.76 1.28 7.11
CA GLU A 63 -7.10 1.36 6.52
C GLU A 63 -7.95 2.43 7.19
N MET A 64 -8.01 2.47 8.52
CA MET A 64 -8.73 3.53 9.24
C MET A 64 -8.21 4.93 8.87
N TYR A 65 -6.91 5.08 8.70
CA TYR A 65 -6.29 6.34 8.30
C TYR A 65 -6.70 6.74 6.87
N VAL A 66 -6.66 5.80 5.93
CA VAL A 66 -7.07 6.01 4.52
C VAL A 66 -8.55 6.40 4.44
N GLN A 67 -9.40 5.80 5.29
CA GLN A 67 -10.81 6.15 5.40
C GLN A 67 -11.06 7.52 6.10
N GLY A 68 -10.02 8.29 6.36
CA GLY A 68 -10.11 9.63 6.94
C GLY A 68 -10.38 9.66 8.45
N VAL A 69 -10.21 8.52 9.15
CA VAL A 69 -10.33 8.50 10.61
C VAL A 69 -9.13 9.21 11.24
N SER A 70 -9.37 10.28 11.99
CA SER A 70 -8.27 11.01 12.63
C SER A 70 -7.46 10.11 13.58
N THR A 71 -6.15 10.35 13.69
CA THR A 71 -5.24 9.57 14.54
C THR A 71 -5.72 9.50 16.00
N ARG A 72 -6.39 10.55 16.49
CA ARG A 72 -7.01 10.57 17.82
C ARG A 72 -8.17 9.59 17.94
N LYS A 73 -9.04 9.49 16.92
CA LYS A 73 -10.13 8.53 16.87
C LYS A 73 -9.61 7.10 16.70
N VAL A 74 -8.59 6.88 15.88
CA VAL A 74 -7.92 5.58 15.72
C VAL A 74 -7.42 5.09 17.07
N LYS A 75 -6.74 5.95 17.86
CA LYS A 75 -6.31 5.61 19.23
C LYS A 75 -7.48 5.18 20.11
N ALA A 76 -8.55 5.94 20.15
CA ALA A 76 -9.73 5.64 20.97
C ALA A 76 -10.39 4.30 20.56
N ILE A 77 -10.52 4.04 19.26
CA ILE A 77 -11.08 2.80 18.72
C ILE A 77 -10.22 1.60 19.13
N THR A 78 -8.90 1.68 18.96
CA THR A 78 -7.99 0.57 19.30
C THR A 78 -7.91 0.30 20.81
N GLU A 79 -7.99 1.34 21.63
CA GLU A 79 -8.09 1.18 23.08
C GLU A 79 -9.36 0.42 23.49
N GLN A 80 -10.51 0.73 22.89
CA GLN A 80 -11.78 0.06 23.18
C GLN A 80 -11.86 -1.36 22.61
N LEU A 81 -11.35 -1.59 21.40
CA LEU A 81 -11.46 -2.90 20.75
C LEU A 81 -10.40 -3.91 21.20
N CYS A 82 -9.18 -3.46 21.39
CA CYS A 82 -8.03 -4.34 21.60
C CYS A 82 -7.35 -4.14 22.95
N GLY A 83 -7.78 -3.15 23.75
CA GLY A 83 -7.09 -2.77 24.99
C GLY A 83 -5.67 -2.23 24.75
N VAL A 84 -5.30 -1.90 23.49
CA VAL A 84 -3.97 -1.48 23.12
C VAL A 84 -3.95 0.02 22.90
N SER A 85 -3.12 0.73 23.68
CA SER A 85 -2.89 2.17 23.46
C SER A 85 -1.90 2.36 22.32
N ILE A 86 -2.38 2.87 21.18
CA ILE A 86 -1.57 3.17 20.00
C ILE A 86 -1.26 4.66 19.95
N THR A 87 0.01 4.98 19.72
CA THR A 87 0.44 6.38 19.56
C THR A 87 0.11 6.90 18.17
N SER A 88 -0.08 8.23 18.03
CA SER A 88 -0.26 8.88 16.73
C SER A 88 0.91 8.60 15.77
N SER A 89 2.13 8.51 16.31
CA SER A 89 3.32 8.13 15.52
C SER A 89 3.24 6.70 14.96
N ALA A 90 2.66 5.75 15.70
CA ALA A 90 2.48 4.38 15.18
C ALA A 90 1.44 4.33 14.04
N VAL A 91 0.38 5.15 14.11
CA VAL A 91 -0.60 5.29 13.01
C VAL A 91 0.07 5.91 11.78
N SER A 92 0.84 6.99 11.97
CA SER A 92 1.59 7.63 10.87
C SER A 92 2.62 6.69 10.25
N GLN A 93 3.29 5.86 11.04
CA GLN A 93 4.23 4.86 10.53
C GLN A 93 3.51 3.76 9.72
N ALA A 94 2.33 3.32 10.15
CA ALA A 94 1.53 2.37 9.39
C ALA A 94 1.07 2.98 8.04
N ALA A 95 0.67 4.24 8.03
CA ALA A 95 0.33 4.98 6.81
C ALA A 95 1.53 5.13 5.86
N SER A 96 2.71 5.47 6.40
CA SER A 96 3.94 5.58 5.60
C SER A 96 4.33 4.27 4.91
N GLN A 97 4.13 3.13 5.55
CA GLN A 97 4.34 1.82 4.90
C GLN A 97 3.39 1.60 3.71
N LEU A 98 2.13 2.05 3.84
CA LEU A 98 1.18 2.01 2.73
C LEU A 98 1.60 2.94 1.59
N ASP A 99 2.12 4.12 1.89
CA ASP A 99 2.62 5.07 0.88
C ASP A 99 3.78 4.47 0.06
N GLU A 100 4.68 3.71 0.69
CA GLU A 100 5.76 3.00 -0.01
C GLU A 100 5.22 1.93 -0.99
N GLU A 101 4.22 1.15 -0.57
CA GLU A 101 3.60 0.15 -1.44
C GLU A 101 2.81 0.82 -2.59
N LEU A 102 2.12 1.93 -2.31
CA LEU A 102 1.45 2.72 -3.33
C LEU A 102 2.43 3.37 -4.31
N ALA A 103 3.59 3.83 -3.86
CA ALA A 103 4.64 4.34 -4.72
C ALA A 103 5.15 3.26 -5.69
N LYS A 104 5.48 2.06 -5.19
CA LYS A 104 5.85 0.91 -6.03
C LYS A 104 4.77 0.58 -7.06
N TRP A 105 3.50 0.59 -6.64
CA TRP A 105 2.38 0.37 -7.55
C TRP A 105 2.26 1.46 -8.61
N ARG A 106 2.45 2.74 -8.25
CA ARG A 106 2.41 3.87 -9.20
C ARG A 106 3.52 3.81 -10.24
N GLU A 107 4.69 3.33 -9.84
CA GLU A 107 5.90 3.27 -10.70
C GLU A 107 6.05 1.93 -11.45
N ARG A 108 5.18 0.96 -11.19
CA ARG A 108 5.29 -0.36 -11.80
C ARG A 108 5.29 -0.28 -13.33
N PRO A 109 6.11 -1.11 -14.02
CA PRO A 109 6.07 -1.22 -15.47
C PRO A 109 4.67 -1.61 -15.96
N LEU A 110 4.26 -1.04 -17.07
CA LEU A 110 3.04 -1.40 -17.77
C LEU A 110 3.41 -2.26 -19.00
N GLY A 111 2.41 -2.80 -19.67
CA GLY A 111 2.57 -3.61 -20.86
C GLY A 111 1.58 -3.18 -21.95
N GLU A 112 1.11 -4.17 -22.72
CA GLU A 112 0.14 -3.94 -23.78
C GLU A 112 -1.29 -3.93 -23.23
N TYR A 113 -2.04 -2.86 -23.57
CA TYR A 113 -3.44 -2.69 -23.22
C TYR A 113 -4.20 -2.18 -24.43
N PRO A 114 -4.84 -3.07 -25.22
CA PRO A 114 -5.55 -2.69 -26.44
C PRO A 114 -6.68 -1.67 -26.20
N PHE A 115 -7.32 -1.72 -25.04
CA PHE A 115 -8.42 -0.82 -24.70
C PHE A 115 -8.05 -0.01 -23.46
N LEU A 116 -8.26 1.31 -23.55
CA LEU A 116 -7.99 2.26 -22.48
C LEU A 116 -9.26 3.03 -22.15
N PHE A 117 -9.61 3.10 -20.86
CA PHE A 117 -10.70 3.92 -20.35
C PHE A 117 -10.08 5.05 -19.50
N LEU A 118 -10.48 6.28 -19.79
CA LEU A 118 -10.03 7.47 -19.08
C LEU A 118 -11.24 8.17 -18.49
N ASP A 119 -11.15 8.51 -17.22
CA ASP A 119 -12.23 9.17 -16.48
C ASP A 119 -11.63 10.13 -15.44
N ALA A 120 -12.41 11.11 -15.02
CA ALA A 120 -12.08 12.00 -13.94
C ALA A 120 -13.27 12.27 -13.04
N TYR A 121 -13.01 12.40 -11.76
CA TYR A 121 -14.01 12.84 -10.81
C TYR A 121 -13.42 13.86 -9.83
N TYR A 122 -14.25 14.68 -9.23
CA TYR A 122 -13.82 15.72 -8.30
C TYR A 122 -14.04 15.29 -6.87
N GLU A 123 -12.96 15.43 -6.07
CA GLU A 123 -13.00 15.21 -4.62
C GLU A 123 -12.78 16.51 -3.86
N GLN A 124 -13.43 16.62 -2.71
CA GLN A 124 -13.24 17.73 -1.81
C GLN A 124 -12.15 17.40 -0.80
N VAL A 125 -11.04 18.13 -0.86
CA VAL A 125 -9.91 17.96 0.05
C VAL A 125 -9.78 19.21 0.93
N ARG A 126 -9.56 19.00 2.22
CA ARG A 126 -9.23 20.09 3.13
C ARG A 126 -7.71 20.23 3.24
N GLU A 127 -7.19 21.35 2.76
CA GLU A 127 -5.78 21.71 2.81
C GLU A 127 -5.65 23.11 3.42
N ASP A 128 -4.77 23.29 4.41
CA ASP A 128 -4.55 24.56 5.12
C ASP A 128 -5.83 25.25 5.61
N GLY A 129 -6.79 24.47 6.10
CA GLY A 129 -8.07 24.95 6.60
C GLY A 129 -9.10 25.36 5.54
N GLN A 130 -8.75 25.28 4.25
CA GLN A 130 -9.64 25.55 3.12
C GLN A 130 -10.11 24.24 2.47
N VAL A 131 -11.34 24.24 1.94
CA VAL A 131 -11.85 23.15 1.12
C VAL A 131 -11.54 23.46 -0.33
N ARG A 132 -10.80 22.55 -0.99
CA ARG A 132 -10.48 22.62 -2.42
C ARG A 132 -11.11 21.46 -3.15
N HIS A 133 -11.54 21.68 -4.38
CA HIS A 133 -11.95 20.62 -5.30
C HIS A 133 -10.75 20.21 -6.13
N LEU A 134 -10.38 18.93 -6.08
CA LEU A 134 -9.30 18.36 -6.86
C LEU A 134 -9.86 17.35 -7.85
N ALA A 135 -9.37 17.39 -9.08
CA ALA A 135 -9.68 16.40 -10.09
C ALA A 135 -8.82 15.15 -9.86
N VAL A 136 -9.45 14.00 -9.77
CA VAL A 136 -8.79 12.69 -9.69
C VAL A 136 -8.90 12.04 -11.07
N LEU A 137 -7.79 12.03 -11.82
CA LEU A 137 -7.68 11.45 -13.14
C LEU A 137 -7.38 9.96 -13.01
N VAL A 138 -8.14 9.11 -13.70
CA VAL A 138 -8.02 7.65 -13.62
C VAL A 138 -7.82 7.06 -15.02
N ALA A 139 -6.91 6.11 -15.14
CA ALA A 139 -6.73 5.31 -16.33
C ALA A 139 -6.91 3.82 -16.02
N VAL A 140 -7.81 3.16 -16.76
CA VAL A 140 -8.07 1.72 -16.67
C VAL A 140 -7.76 1.10 -18.02
N GLY A 141 -6.88 0.12 -18.04
CA GLY A 141 -6.56 -0.66 -19.25
C GLY A 141 -7.23 -2.02 -19.23
N VAL A 142 -7.45 -2.57 -20.42
CA VAL A 142 -7.86 -3.97 -20.60
C VAL A 142 -6.72 -4.73 -21.26
N THR A 143 -6.25 -5.79 -20.62
CA THR A 143 -5.20 -6.66 -21.16
C THR A 143 -5.68 -7.42 -22.38
N PRO A 144 -4.80 -8.00 -23.23
CA PRO A 144 -5.19 -8.88 -24.33
C PRO A 144 -6.05 -10.08 -23.88
N ALA A 145 -5.92 -10.50 -22.62
CA ALA A 145 -6.73 -11.56 -22.02
C ALA A 145 -8.13 -11.09 -21.53
N GLY A 146 -8.50 -9.80 -21.75
CA GLY A 146 -9.77 -9.23 -21.34
C GLY A 146 -9.86 -8.79 -19.87
N LYS A 147 -8.77 -8.82 -19.13
CA LYS A 147 -8.76 -8.41 -17.71
C LYS A 147 -8.60 -6.89 -17.59
N ARG A 148 -9.43 -6.25 -16.77
CA ARG A 148 -9.34 -4.82 -16.44
C ARG A 148 -8.34 -4.59 -15.32
N GLU A 149 -7.50 -3.56 -15.49
CA GLU A 149 -6.51 -3.16 -14.49
C GLU A 149 -6.44 -1.62 -14.41
N ILE A 150 -6.37 -1.08 -13.19
CA ILE A 150 -6.10 0.35 -13.00
C ILE A 150 -4.62 0.58 -13.32
N LEU A 151 -4.33 1.38 -14.34
CA LEU A 151 -2.97 1.67 -14.79
C LEU A 151 -2.33 2.80 -14.00
N GLY A 152 -3.11 3.78 -13.61
CA GLY A 152 -2.65 4.92 -12.84
C GLY A 152 -3.80 5.77 -12.33
N VAL A 153 -3.45 6.58 -11.32
CA VAL A 153 -4.29 7.62 -10.75
C VAL A 153 -3.41 8.85 -10.58
N SER A 154 -3.92 10.03 -10.97
CA SER A 154 -3.25 11.32 -10.77
C SER A 154 -4.22 12.31 -10.15
N VAL A 155 -3.73 13.12 -9.22
CA VAL A 155 -4.52 14.19 -8.60
C VAL A 155 -4.02 15.53 -9.12
N SER A 156 -4.94 16.38 -9.54
CA SER A 156 -4.64 17.70 -10.10
C SER A 156 -5.67 18.73 -9.68
N LEU A 157 -5.36 20.00 -9.87
CA LEU A 157 -6.29 21.09 -9.56
C LEU A 157 -7.51 21.13 -10.51
N SER A 158 -7.39 20.53 -11.69
CA SER A 158 -8.43 20.59 -12.73
C SER A 158 -8.17 19.53 -13.80
N GLU A 159 -9.14 19.35 -14.70
CA GLU A 159 -9.05 18.50 -15.90
C GLU A 159 -8.47 19.22 -17.14
N HIS A 160 -7.62 20.22 -16.94
CA HIS A 160 -6.99 20.90 -18.07
C HIS A 160 -6.05 19.98 -18.85
N GLU A 161 -5.87 20.27 -20.14
CA GLU A 161 -5.00 19.49 -21.04
C GLU A 161 -3.63 19.18 -20.45
N VAL A 162 -2.98 20.16 -19.81
CA VAL A 162 -1.65 20.01 -19.24
C VAL A 162 -1.56 18.87 -18.21
N HIS A 163 -2.57 18.72 -17.38
CA HIS A 163 -2.61 17.66 -16.36
C HIS A 163 -2.87 16.30 -16.98
N TRP A 164 -3.83 16.21 -17.89
CA TRP A 164 -4.08 14.99 -18.66
C TRP A 164 -2.87 14.57 -19.48
N ARG A 165 -2.22 15.51 -20.18
CA ARG A 165 -1.01 15.23 -20.96
C ARG A 165 0.10 14.65 -20.10
N ALA A 166 0.45 15.30 -18.99
CA ALA A 166 1.46 14.81 -18.05
C ALA A 166 1.12 13.41 -17.51
N PHE A 167 -0.15 13.17 -17.19
CA PHE A 167 -0.61 11.86 -16.72
C PHE A 167 -0.46 10.78 -17.80
N LEU A 168 -0.93 11.03 -19.02
CA LEU A 168 -0.83 10.06 -20.13
C LEU A 168 0.62 9.80 -20.55
N GLU A 169 1.47 10.83 -20.57
CA GLU A 169 2.91 10.68 -20.82
C GLU A 169 3.58 9.81 -19.75
N SER A 170 3.20 9.96 -18.46
CA SER A 170 3.73 9.12 -17.39
C SER A 170 3.38 7.63 -17.58
N LEU A 171 2.18 7.33 -18.08
CA LEU A 171 1.79 5.95 -18.41
C LEU A 171 2.63 5.40 -19.58
N LYS A 172 2.89 6.18 -20.59
CA LYS A 172 3.79 5.79 -21.73
C LYS A 172 5.22 5.55 -21.26
N GLN A 173 5.76 6.42 -20.40
CA GLN A 173 7.10 6.27 -19.82
C GLN A 173 7.22 4.96 -19.00
N ARG A 174 6.12 4.52 -18.39
CA ARG A 174 6.04 3.23 -17.69
C ARG A 174 5.82 2.03 -18.61
N GLY A 175 5.79 2.24 -19.94
CA GLY A 175 5.69 1.17 -20.94
C GLY A 175 4.27 0.87 -21.42
N LEU A 176 3.29 1.74 -21.20
CA LEU A 176 1.96 1.57 -21.80
C LEU A 176 2.08 1.54 -23.33
N GLY A 177 1.68 0.42 -23.94
CA GLY A 177 1.71 0.17 -25.37
C GLY A 177 0.50 -0.58 -25.89
N GLY A 178 0.45 -0.79 -27.21
CA GLY A 178 -0.58 -1.60 -27.87
C GLY A 178 -1.99 -1.01 -27.84
N VAL A 179 -2.15 0.29 -27.50
CA VAL A 179 -3.47 0.94 -27.40
C VAL A 179 -4.09 1.06 -28.79
N GLN A 180 -5.31 0.51 -28.96
CA GLN A 180 -6.09 0.51 -30.19
C GLN A 180 -7.36 1.36 -30.08
N LEU A 181 -7.93 1.45 -28.89
CA LEU A 181 -9.14 2.22 -28.63
C LEU A 181 -9.07 2.90 -27.25
N ILE A 182 -9.44 4.18 -27.23
CA ILE A 182 -9.56 4.96 -25.99
C ILE A 182 -11.02 5.40 -25.84
N THR A 183 -11.61 5.03 -24.70
CA THR A 183 -12.95 5.46 -24.29
C THR A 183 -12.84 6.52 -23.19
N SER A 184 -13.47 7.66 -23.38
CA SER A 184 -13.50 8.75 -22.40
C SER A 184 -14.76 9.59 -22.60
N ASP A 185 -15.07 10.48 -21.66
CA ASP A 185 -15.96 11.58 -21.90
C ASP A 185 -15.40 12.57 -22.95
N ASP A 186 -16.23 13.50 -23.42
CA ASP A 186 -15.82 14.51 -24.42
C ASP A 186 -15.29 15.81 -23.78
N HIS A 187 -14.59 15.71 -22.65
CA HIS A 187 -13.95 16.87 -22.04
C HIS A 187 -12.84 17.42 -22.93
N ALA A 188 -12.84 18.74 -23.21
CA ALA A 188 -11.94 19.36 -24.18
C ALA A 188 -10.45 19.17 -23.85
N GLY A 189 -10.07 19.29 -22.57
CA GLY A 189 -8.70 19.07 -22.09
C GLY A 189 -8.23 17.63 -22.29
N LEU A 190 -9.09 16.66 -21.98
CA LEU A 190 -8.79 15.24 -22.16
C LEU A 190 -8.65 14.90 -23.65
N ARG A 191 -9.56 15.41 -24.50
CA ARG A 191 -9.50 15.22 -25.95
C ARG A 191 -8.20 15.76 -26.55
N ALA A 192 -7.79 16.97 -26.17
CA ALA A 192 -6.54 17.58 -26.64
C ALA A 192 -5.30 16.77 -26.19
N ALA A 193 -5.25 16.36 -24.92
CA ALA A 193 -4.16 15.56 -24.39
C ALA A 193 -4.06 14.18 -25.07
N ARG A 194 -5.19 13.52 -25.30
CA ARG A 194 -5.28 12.23 -26.00
C ARG A 194 -4.73 12.31 -27.42
N LEU A 195 -5.15 13.32 -28.19
CA LEU A 195 -4.63 13.58 -29.54
C LEU A 195 -3.12 13.83 -29.55
N ALA A 196 -2.63 14.62 -28.58
CA ALA A 196 -1.21 14.94 -28.47
C ALA A 196 -0.34 13.71 -28.12
N VAL A 197 -0.84 12.81 -27.25
CA VAL A 197 -0.05 11.68 -26.74
C VAL A 197 -0.19 10.42 -27.58
N PHE A 198 -1.37 10.17 -28.17
CA PHE A 198 -1.67 8.95 -28.94
C PHE A 198 -1.91 9.17 -30.43
N GLY A 199 -1.81 10.40 -30.93
CA GLY A 199 -1.81 10.67 -32.36
C GLY A 199 -3.11 10.38 -33.08
N GLY A 200 -4.28 10.49 -32.43
CA GLY A 200 -5.59 10.36 -33.09
C GLY A 200 -6.37 9.06 -32.79
N LEU A 201 -5.96 8.33 -31.77
CA LEU A 201 -6.76 7.25 -31.18
C LEU A 201 -7.90 7.82 -30.32
#